data_f5740226922d2503a7be4b4afe996135
#
_entry.id   f5740226922d2503a7be4b4afe996135
#
_cell.length_a   1.000
_cell.length_b   1.000
_cell.length_c   1.000
_cell.angle_alpha   90.00
_cell.angle_beta   90.00
_cell.angle_gamma   90.00
#
_symmetry.space_group_name_H-M   'P 1'
#
loop_
_entity.id
_entity.type
_entity.pdbx_description
1 polymer ?
#
loop_
_entity_poly.entity_id
_entity_poly.type
_entity_poly.pdbx_seq_one_letter_code
_entity_poly.pdbx_strand_id
1 'polypeptide(L)'
;MGALDYLRDELHQLAEQGLLLHSRTLEGPTGGRARFDGREVINLASNNYLGLANHPRMNDAAARAARELGAGTGAVRTIAGSMTMHRELEERFAAFKHADDALMFQSGFTSNAGTVAAILTKEDVIVSDQLNHASIIDGARLSRAEIRVFPHKDASAADALLSETKREGRRQLLITDGVFSMDGDIAPLPDLVEVAEKHGAIMMLDDAHASGVLGAGGAGTVDHFGLHGRVDVQVGTLSKAIGVLGGFIAGPHHLIEWLQNRGRPYLFSTSAPPAVVAACIEALDIIRDEPDRLERLWSNTRSFKAGLHDLGFDTGASETPITPVITGDEEKTQAFARRLFEEGVFTPAIVFPTVAKGQARVRTIVTAEHGEEDLKEALDVFDRVGRELGLLG
;
A
#
# COMPACT_ATOMS: atom_id res chain seq x y z
N MET A 1 -20.35 29.46 -22.37
CA MET A 1 -19.71 28.64 -21.31
C MET A 1 -19.45 27.26 -21.89
N GLY A 2 -18.24 26.74 -21.76
CA GLY A 2 -17.91 25.38 -22.19
C GLY A 2 -18.53 24.34 -21.24
N ALA A 3 -18.73 23.12 -21.74
CA ALA A 3 -19.34 22.04 -20.96
C ALA A 3 -18.58 21.66 -19.66
N LEU A 4 -17.30 22.03 -19.56
CA LEU A 4 -16.44 21.77 -18.40
C LEU A 4 -16.20 23.01 -17.52
N ASP A 5 -16.84 24.15 -17.78
CA ASP A 5 -16.60 25.38 -17.01
C ASP A 5 -16.98 25.25 -15.53
N TYR A 6 -17.92 24.36 -15.18
CA TYR A 6 -18.30 24.03 -13.80
C TYR A 6 -17.10 23.54 -12.95
N LEU A 7 -16.11 22.91 -13.58
CA LEU A 7 -14.92 22.42 -12.86
C LEU A 7 -14.09 23.56 -12.25
N ARG A 8 -14.19 24.80 -12.79
CA ARG A 8 -13.51 25.96 -12.21
C ARG A 8 -14.11 26.33 -10.85
N ASP A 9 -15.43 26.27 -10.77
CA ASP A 9 -16.16 26.57 -9.52
C ASP A 9 -15.88 25.50 -8.46
N GLU A 10 -15.85 24.19 -8.87
CA GLU A 10 -15.47 23.09 -7.99
C GLU A 10 -14.03 23.20 -7.48
N LEU A 11 -13.08 23.55 -8.37
CA LEU A 11 -11.68 23.78 -7.98
C LEU A 11 -11.53 24.97 -7.02
N HIS A 12 -12.30 26.03 -7.24
CA HIS A 12 -12.31 27.18 -6.33
C HIS A 12 -12.84 26.80 -4.94
N GLN A 13 -13.92 26.01 -4.88
CA GLN A 13 -14.45 25.50 -3.62
C GLN A 13 -13.43 24.60 -2.90
N LEU A 14 -12.72 23.70 -3.62
CA LEU A 14 -11.64 22.90 -3.03
C LEU A 14 -10.53 23.78 -2.45
N ALA A 15 -10.17 24.87 -3.16
CA ALA A 15 -9.15 25.81 -2.69
C ALA A 15 -9.61 26.56 -1.42
N GLU A 16 -10.86 27.04 -1.38
CA GLU A 16 -11.45 27.71 -0.21
C GLU A 16 -11.51 26.79 1.02
N GLN A 17 -11.74 25.48 0.79
CA GLN A 17 -11.76 24.46 1.85
C GLN A 17 -10.36 23.97 2.23
N GLY A 18 -9.29 24.44 1.59
CA GLY A 18 -7.93 23.96 1.81
C GLY A 18 -7.70 22.52 1.33
N LEU A 19 -8.57 21.99 0.47
CA LEU A 19 -8.52 20.61 -0.04
C LEU A 19 -7.90 20.51 -1.44
N LEU A 20 -7.52 21.65 -2.05
CA LEU A 20 -6.86 21.65 -3.36
C LEU A 20 -5.44 21.08 -3.22
N LEU A 21 -5.21 19.92 -3.86
CA LEU A 21 -3.93 19.25 -3.81
C LEU A 21 -3.00 19.75 -4.91
N HIS A 22 -1.76 20.04 -4.55
CA HIS A 22 -0.66 20.32 -5.47
C HIS A 22 0.43 19.27 -5.27
N SER A 23 0.78 18.57 -6.35
CA SER A 23 1.89 17.61 -6.32
C SER A 23 3.22 18.33 -6.21
N ARG A 24 4.08 17.90 -5.29
CA ARG A 24 5.48 18.33 -5.27
C ARG A 24 6.27 17.59 -6.33
N THR A 25 7.22 18.27 -6.95
CA THR A 25 8.06 17.69 -7.99
C THR A 25 9.32 17.09 -7.38
N LEU A 26 9.47 15.76 -7.53
CA LEU A 26 10.72 15.06 -7.20
C LEU A 26 11.77 15.35 -8.29
N GLU A 27 12.88 15.95 -7.91
CA GLU A 27 13.96 16.38 -8.81
C GLU A 27 15.18 15.46 -8.65
N GLY A 28 15.09 14.24 -9.15
CA GLY A 28 16.15 13.24 -9.06
C GLY A 28 15.67 11.90 -8.49
N PRO A 29 16.59 11.02 -8.07
CA PRO A 29 16.22 9.73 -7.49
C PRO A 29 15.55 9.90 -6.13
N THR A 30 14.59 9.02 -5.83
CA THR A 30 14.02 8.93 -4.49
C THR A 30 15.00 8.25 -3.53
N GLY A 31 14.97 8.64 -2.25
CA GLY A 31 15.80 8.07 -1.20
C GLY A 31 15.40 8.59 0.17
N GLY A 32 16.15 8.25 1.23
CA GLY A 32 15.98 8.78 2.58
C GLY A 32 16.11 10.31 2.64
N ARG A 33 17.02 10.86 1.82
CA ARG A 33 17.03 12.29 1.43
C ARG A 33 16.68 12.38 -0.05
N ALA A 34 15.92 13.40 -0.42
CA ALA A 34 15.51 13.65 -1.81
C ALA A 34 15.27 15.14 -2.04
N ARG A 35 15.30 15.56 -3.31
CA ARG A 35 15.06 16.94 -3.68
C ARG A 35 13.64 17.11 -4.22
N PHE A 36 12.87 17.97 -3.57
CA PHE A 36 11.51 18.34 -3.99
C PHE A 36 11.36 19.85 -4.10
N ASP A 37 10.83 20.34 -5.23
CA ASP A 37 10.57 21.76 -5.48
C ASP A 37 11.80 22.64 -5.15
N GLY A 38 12.99 22.21 -5.58
CA GLY A 38 14.26 22.90 -5.37
C GLY A 38 14.88 22.74 -3.97
N ARG A 39 14.26 22.00 -3.05
CA ARG A 39 14.76 21.79 -1.67
C ARG A 39 15.20 20.37 -1.44
N GLU A 40 16.35 20.18 -0.80
CA GLU A 40 16.75 18.90 -0.25
C GLU A 40 16.06 18.70 1.11
N VAL A 41 15.43 17.54 1.29
CA VAL A 41 14.64 17.21 2.48
C VAL A 41 14.91 15.77 2.94
N ILE A 42 14.73 15.50 4.22
CA ILE A 42 14.55 14.14 4.76
C ILE A 42 13.17 13.68 4.32
N ASN A 43 13.11 12.58 3.57
CA ASN A 43 11.89 12.14 2.89
C ASN A 43 11.14 11.10 3.73
N LEU A 44 10.29 11.55 4.63
CA LEU A 44 9.40 10.69 5.43
C LEU A 44 8.02 10.48 4.76
N ALA A 45 7.90 10.75 3.46
CA ALA A 45 6.65 10.64 2.70
C ALA A 45 6.59 9.40 1.80
N SER A 46 7.75 8.85 1.41
CA SER A 46 7.85 7.77 0.43
C SER A 46 7.49 6.41 1.03
N ASN A 47 6.77 5.58 0.25
CA ASN A 47 6.51 4.17 0.60
C ASN A 47 7.67 3.24 0.23
N ASN A 48 8.85 3.74 -0.13
CA ASN A 48 10.03 2.97 -0.52
C ASN A 48 10.72 2.30 0.71
N TYR A 49 9.97 1.46 1.43
CA TYR A 49 10.36 0.92 2.75
C TYR A 49 11.77 0.37 2.83
N LEU A 50 12.18 -0.44 1.83
CA LEU A 50 13.48 -1.09 1.78
C LEU A 50 14.55 -0.28 1.04
N GLY A 51 14.18 0.90 0.49
CA GLY A 51 15.11 1.73 -0.26
C GLY A 51 15.52 1.13 -1.62
N LEU A 52 14.63 0.35 -2.25
CA LEU A 52 14.98 -0.36 -3.47
C LEU A 52 14.78 0.47 -4.75
N ALA A 53 13.93 1.49 -4.73
CA ALA A 53 13.54 2.23 -5.93
C ALA A 53 14.72 2.85 -6.73
N ASN A 54 15.86 3.08 -6.08
CA ASN A 54 17.09 3.57 -6.73
C ASN A 54 18.29 2.64 -6.49
N HIS A 55 18.05 1.37 -6.18
CA HIS A 55 19.12 0.42 -5.93
C HIS A 55 19.93 0.13 -7.21
N PRO A 56 21.28 0.16 -7.20
CA PRO A 56 22.11 -0.02 -8.39
C PRO A 56 21.80 -1.31 -9.16
N ARG A 57 21.65 -2.44 -8.48
CA ARG A 57 21.30 -3.73 -9.10
C ARG A 57 19.98 -3.65 -9.86
N MET A 58 18.97 -2.98 -9.30
CA MET A 58 17.66 -2.79 -9.97
C MET A 58 17.78 -1.90 -11.21
N ASN A 59 18.53 -0.80 -11.11
CA ASN A 59 18.78 0.12 -12.22
C ASN A 59 19.49 -0.63 -13.37
N ASP A 60 20.49 -1.45 -13.07
CA ASP A 60 21.23 -2.24 -14.06
C ASP A 60 20.35 -3.31 -14.70
N ALA A 61 19.53 -4.02 -13.92
CA ALA A 61 18.59 -5.02 -14.43
C ALA A 61 17.56 -4.39 -15.36
N ALA A 62 16.95 -3.27 -14.97
CA ALA A 62 16.00 -2.53 -15.78
C ALA A 62 16.62 -2.04 -17.10
N ALA A 63 17.81 -1.43 -17.02
CA ALA A 63 18.52 -0.91 -18.18
C ALA A 63 18.93 -2.02 -19.16
N ARG A 64 19.37 -3.18 -18.66
CA ARG A 64 19.70 -4.35 -19.47
C ARG A 64 18.46 -4.89 -20.17
N ALA A 65 17.37 -5.12 -19.44
CA ALA A 65 16.13 -5.63 -20.02
C ALA A 65 15.55 -4.67 -21.08
N ALA A 66 15.61 -3.37 -20.86
CA ALA A 66 15.17 -2.39 -21.87
C ALA A 66 15.99 -2.45 -23.15
N ARG A 67 17.31 -2.65 -23.07
CA ARG A 67 18.20 -2.77 -24.24
C ARG A 67 17.99 -4.07 -25.00
N GLU A 68 17.80 -5.19 -24.31
CA GLU A 68 17.74 -6.53 -24.91
C GLU A 68 16.33 -6.89 -25.41
N LEU A 69 15.29 -6.45 -24.68
CA LEU A 69 13.91 -6.88 -24.88
C LEU A 69 12.96 -5.75 -25.32
N GLY A 70 13.46 -4.51 -25.40
CA GLY A 70 12.70 -3.34 -25.84
C GLY A 70 11.96 -2.62 -24.70
N ALA A 71 11.31 -1.51 -25.06
CA ALA A 71 10.60 -0.64 -24.12
C ALA A 71 9.26 -1.21 -23.64
N GLY A 72 8.70 -2.18 -24.33
CA GLY A 72 7.41 -2.79 -24.00
C GLY A 72 7.07 -3.93 -24.95
N THR A 73 5.95 -4.63 -24.69
CA THR A 73 5.53 -5.78 -25.49
C THR A 73 4.55 -5.41 -26.63
N GLY A 74 3.97 -4.21 -26.58
CA GLY A 74 2.97 -3.75 -27.56
C GLY A 74 1.65 -4.52 -27.55
N ALA A 75 1.40 -5.38 -26.55
CA ALA A 75 0.21 -6.22 -26.47
C ALA A 75 -0.20 -6.56 -25.02
N VAL A 76 -1.45 -6.99 -24.88
CA VAL A 76 -1.93 -7.60 -23.63
C VAL A 76 -1.38 -9.01 -23.47
N ARG A 77 -1.35 -9.49 -22.20
CA ARG A 77 -0.79 -10.82 -21.85
C ARG A 77 -1.37 -11.97 -22.64
N THR A 78 -2.67 -11.96 -22.91
CA THR A 78 -3.42 -13.05 -23.55
C THR A 78 -3.29 -13.09 -25.08
N ILE A 79 -2.75 -12.04 -25.72
CA ILE A 79 -2.59 -12.01 -27.19
C ILE A 79 -1.13 -12.28 -27.57
N ALA A 80 -0.23 -11.32 -27.31
CA ALA A 80 1.18 -11.41 -27.69
C ALA A 80 2.12 -10.76 -26.65
N GLY A 81 1.62 -10.36 -25.48
CA GLY A 81 2.36 -9.61 -24.48
C GLY A 81 2.96 -10.45 -23.35
N SER A 82 2.80 -11.77 -23.33
CA SER A 82 3.43 -12.65 -22.33
C SER A 82 4.85 -12.99 -22.71
N MET A 83 5.80 -12.53 -21.90
CA MET A 83 7.22 -12.88 -22.03
C MET A 83 7.61 -13.91 -20.96
N THR A 84 8.69 -14.64 -21.18
CA THR A 84 9.23 -15.61 -20.21
C THR A 84 9.44 -14.99 -18.83
N MET A 85 9.99 -13.77 -18.77
CA MET A 85 10.25 -13.08 -17.54
C MET A 85 8.99 -12.68 -16.73
N HIS A 86 7.84 -12.52 -17.39
CA HIS A 86 6.58 -12.33 -16.65
C HIS A 86 6.22 -13.58 -15.84
N ARG A 87 6.37 -14.77 -16.46
CA ARG A 87 6.11 -16.03 -15.76
C ARG A 87 7.11 -16.28 -14.64
N GLU A 88 8.39 -16.02 -14.89
CA GLU A 88 9.42 -16.11 -13.87
C GLU A 88 9.09 -15.22 -12.67
N LEU A 89 8.66 -13.97 -12.90
CA LEU A 89 8.27 -13.06 -11.82
C LEU A 89 7.06 -13.59 -11.03
N GLU A 90 6.05 -14.11 -11.73
CA GLU A 90 4.86 -14.69 -11.12
C GLU A 90 5.20 -15.90 -10.25
N GLU A 91 6.04 -16.81 -10.73
CA GLU A 91 6.56 -17.97 -9.97
C GLU A 91 7.33 -17.52 -8.70
N ARG A 92 8.15 -16.47 -8.81
CA ARG A 92 8.89 -15.92 -7.69
C ARG A 92 7.97 -15.25 -6.67
N PHE A 93 6.89 -14.56 -7.08
CA PHE A 93 5.90 -14.02 -6.16
C PHE A 93 5.09 -15.12 -5.48
N ALA A 94 4.72 -16.18 -6.18
CA ALA A 94 4.09 -17.34 -5.58
C ALA A 94 4.95 -17.93 -4.45
N ALA A 95 6.23 -18.14 -4.73
CA ALA A 95 7.19 -18.62 -3.74
C ALA A 95 7.35 -17.63 -2.55
N PHE A 96 7.49 -16.32 -2.83
CA PHE A 96 7.64 -15.28 -1.82
C PHE A 96 6.42 -15.17 -0.88
N LYS A 97 5.21 -15.43 -1.41
CA LYS A 97 3.96 -15.38 -0.65
C LYS A 97 3.52 -16.73 -0.11
N HIS A 98 4.31 -17.79 -0.30
CA HIS A 98 3.97 -19.17 0.06
C HIS A 98 2.60 -19.60 -0.50
N ALA A 99 2.33 -19.22 -1.76
CA ALA A 99 1.11 -19.55 -2.47
C ALA A 99 1.39 -20.53 -3.62
N ASP A 100 0.33 -21.18 -4.16
CA ASP A 100 0.46 -22.12 -5.26
C ASP A 100 0.84 -21.45 -6.58
N ASP A 101 0.34 -20.20 -6.78
CA ASP A 101 0.54 -19.46 -8.03
C ASP A 101 0.38 -17.95 -7.78
N ALA A 102 0.81 -17.12 -8.75
CA ALA A 102 0.61 -15.68 -8.72
C ALA A 102 0.36 -15.09 -10.11
N LEU A 103 -0.23 -13.89 -10.14
CA LEU A 103 -0.53 -13.15 -11.36
C LEU A 103 -0.19 -11.68 -11.20
N MET A 104 0.61 -11.15 -12.14
CA MET A 104 0.96 -9.73 -12.15
C MET A 104 -0.12 -8.86 -12.80
N PHE A 105 -0.40 -7.71 -12.19
CA PHE A 105 -1.25 -6.63 -12.67
C PHE A 105 -0.46 -5.31 -12.79
N GLN A 106 -1.06 -4.30 -13.45
CA GLN A 106 -0.42 -3.00 -13.67
C GLN A 106 -0.27 -2.16 -12.39
N SER A 107 -1.03 -2.45 -11.35
CA SER A 107 -0.94 -1.79 -10.04
C SER A 107 -1.65 -2.61 -8.97
N GLY A 108 -1.39 -2.32 -7.67
CA GLY A 108 -2.19 -2.88 -6.58
C GLY A 108 -3.66 -2.46 -6.68
N PHE A 109 -3.94 -1.25 -7.17
CA PHE A 109 -5.31 -0.80 -7.42
C PHE A 109 -6.04 -1.73 -8.41
N THR A 110 -5.41 -2.04 -9.55
CA THR A 110 -5.99 -2.93 -10.56
C THR A 110 -6.03 -4.39 -10.10
N SER A 111 -5.14 -4.81 -9.20
CA SER A 111 -5.18 -6.14 -8.56
C SER A 111 -6.46 -6.29 -7.74
N ASN A 112 -6.76 -5.35 -6.84
CA ASN A 112 -7.99 -5.35 -6.04
C ASN A 112 -9.24 -5.26 -6.92
N ALA A 113 -9.35 -4.21 -7.74
CA ALA A 113 -10.51 -3.94 -8.55
C ALA A 113 -10.81 -5.08 -9.54
N GLY A 114 -9.76 -5.64 -10.15
CA GLY A 114 -9.87 -6.75 -11.10
C GLY A 114 -10.28 -8.05 -10.44
N THR A 115 -9.73 -8.37 -9.28
CA THR A 115 -9.98 -9.63 -8.57
C THR A 115 -11.38 -9.67 -7.99
N VAL A 116 -11.76 -8.66 -7.18
CA VAL A 116 -13.09 -8.62 -6.55
C VAL A 116 -14.20 -8.67 -7.61
N ALA A 117 -14.06 -7.88 -8.68
CA ALA A 117 -15.04 -7.86 -9.77
C ALA A 117 -15.06 -9.15 -10.62
N ALA A 118 -13.99 -9.96 -10.61
CA ALA A 118 -13.92 -11.20 -11.36
C ALA A 118 -14.50 -12.41 -10.61
N ILE A 119 -14.38 -12.42 -9.27
CA ILE A 119 -14.79 -13.58 -8.44
C ILE A 119 -16.18 -13.46 -7.86
N LEU A 120 -16.76 -12.26 -7.84
CA LEU A 120 -18.09 -12.00 -7.28
C LEU A 120 -19.06 -11.43 -8.30
N THR A 121 -20.37 -11.57 -8.00
CA THR A 121 -21.48 -11.06 -8.77
C THR A 121 -22.46 -10.30 -7.85
N LYS A 122 -23.49 -9.71 -8.44
CA LYS A 122 -24.58 -9.02 -7.70
C LYS A 122 -25.36 -9.91 -6.72
N GLU A 123 -25.24 -11.22 -6.82
CA GLU A 123 -25.91 -12.18 -5.92
C GLU A 123 -25.08 -12.46 -4.65
N ASP A 124 -23.82 -12.03 -4.64
CA ASP A 124 -22.84 -12.30 -3.58
C ASP A 124 -22.78 -11.15 -2.56
N VAL A 125 -22.02 -11.31 -1.48
CA VAL A 125 -21.80 -10.29 -0.46
C VAL A 125 -20.33 -10.12 -0.14
N ILE A 126 -19.94 -8.89 0.16
CA ILE A 126 -18.62 -8.49 0.63
C ILE A 126 -18.77 -7.94 2.04
N VAL A 127 -18.04 -8.51 2.99
CA VAL A 127 -17.88 -8.01 4.34
C VAL A 127 -16.49 -7.37 4.43
N SER A 128 -16.46 -6.04 4.57
CA SER A 128 -15.26 -5.22 4.39
C SER A 128 -14.94 -4.43 5.66
N ASP A 129 -13.65 -4.36 6.05
CA ASP A 129 -13.22 -3.45 7.10
C ASP A 129 -13.50 -1.99 6.71
N GLN A 130 -13.88 -1.18 7.69
CA GLN A 130 -14.25 0.22 7.52
C GLN A 130 -13.12 1.09 6.95
N LEU A 131 -11.87 0.77 7.25
CA LEU A 131 -10.70 1.55 6.85
C LEU A 131 -9.95 0.96 5.65
N ASN A 132 -10.53 -0.02 4.96
CA ASN A 132 -9.94 -0.59 3.76
C ASN A 132 -9.62 0.46 2.69
N HIS A 133 -8.55 0.19 1.94
CA HIS A 133 -8.07 1.06 0.88
C HIS A 133 -9.12 1.31 -0.22
N ALA A 134 -9.09 2.50 -0.84
CA ALA A 134 -10.02 2.92 -1.88
C ALA A 134 -10.16 1.92 -3.05
N SER A 135 -9.09 1.22 -3.42
CA SER A 135 -9.11 0.20 -4.47
C SER A 135 -9.98 -1.01 -4.13
N ILE A 136 -10.08 -1.37 -2.86
CA ILE A 136 -10.97 -2.41 -2.35
C ILE A 136 -12.41 -1.92 -2.47
N ILE A 137 -12.69 -0.69 -2.04
CA ILE A 137 -14.02 -0.07 -2.11
C ILE A 137 -14.50 -0.01 -3.57
N ASP A 138 -13.65 0.44 -4.48
CA ASP A 138 -14.00 0.54 -5.90
C ASP A 138 -14.13 -0.83 -6.56
N GLY A 139 -13.28 -1.80 -6.20
CA GLY A 139 -13.41 -3.19 -6.62
C GLY A 139 -14.73 -3.81 -6.16
N ALA A 140 -15.13 -3.56 -4.92
CA ALA A 140 -16.38 -4.00 -4.35
C ALA A 140 -17.58 -3.41 -5.13
N ARG A 141 -17.56 -2.12 -5.43
CA ARG A 141 -18.60 -1.45 -6.25
C ARG A 141 -18.68 -2.03 -7.66
N LEU A 142 -17.55 -2.32 -8.29
CA LEU A 142 -17.49 -2.90 -9.64
C LEU A 142 -18.08 -4.32 -9.71
N SER A 143 -17.97 -5.10 -8.65
CA SER A 143 -18.56 -6.45 -8.57
C SER A 143 -20.10 -6.43 -8.56
N ARG A 144 -20.70 -5.32 -8.09
CA ARG A 144 -22.13 -5.14 -7.81
C ARG A 144 -22.65 -6.03 -6.68
N ALA A 145 -21.79 -6.73 -5.95
CA ALA A 145 -22.17 -7.49 -4.77
C ALA A 145 -22.70 -6.55 -3.67
N GLU A 146 -23.51 -7.09 -2.78
CA GLU A 146 -23.91 -6.36 -1.57
C GLU A 146 -22.70 -6.08 -0.71
N ILE A 147 -22.50 -4.83 -0.26
CA ILE A 147 -21.38 -4.44 0.56
C ILE A 147 -21.88 -4.21 1.99
N ARG A 148 -21.27 -4.91 2.94
CA ARG A 148 -21.46 -4.76 4.38
C ARG A 148 -20.12 -4.35 5.01
N VAL A 149 -20.13 -3.28 5.80
CA VAL A 149 -18.92 -2.73 6.42
C VAL A 149 -18.97 -3.04 7.90
N PHE A 150 -17.87 -3.62 8.44
CA PHE A 150 -17.71 -3.82 9.87
C PHE A 150 -16.77 -2.75 10.45
N PRO A 151 -16.96 -2.40 11.75
CA PRO A 151 -16.06 -1.47 12.43
C PRO A 151 -14.62 -1.94 12.37
N HIS A 152 -13.70 -1.00 12.25
CA HIS A 152 -12.29 -1.28 12.09
C HIS A 152 -11.75 -2.32 13.09
N LYS A 153 -11.16 -3.41 12.57
CA LYS A 153 -10.55 -4.53 13.32
C LYS A 153 -11.53 -5.32 14.21
N ASP A 154 -12.85 -5.16 14.05
CA ASP A 154 -13.85 -5.88 14.85
C ASP A 154 -14.25 -7.22 14.21
N ALA A 155 -13.50 -8.28 14.53
CA ALA A 155 -13.78 -9.63 14.03
C ALA A 155 -15.15 -10.17 14.49
N SER A 156 -15.66 -9.72 15.65
CA SER A 156 -16.99 -10.13 16.14
C SER A 156 -18.09 -9.52 15.30
N ALA A 157 -17.96 -8.28 14.89
CA ALA A 157 -18.89 -7.62 13.97
C ALA A 157 -18.83 -8.27 12.57
N ALA A 158 -17.64 -8.65 12.09
CA ALA A 158 -17.48 -9.39 10.84
C ALA A 158 -18.19 -10.77 10.90
N ASP A 159 -18.05 -11.51 12.00
CA ASP A 159 -18.76 -12.78 12.25
C ASP A 159 -20.28 -12.63 12.21
N ALA A 160 -20.79 -11.60 12.88
CA ALA A 160 -22.23 -11.30 12.88
C ALA A 160 -22.75 -10.98 11.47
N LEU A 161 -22.02 -10.16 10.69
CA LEU A 161 -22.40 -9.82 9.32
C LEU A 161 -22.37 -11.03 8.38
N LEU A 162 -21.37 -11.90 8.48
CA LEU A 162 -21.31 -13.13 7.68
C LEU A 162 -22.44 -14.07 8.05
N SER A 163 -22.82 -14.18 9.34
CA SER A 163 -23.96 -14.97 9.80
C SER A 163 -25.28 -14.42 9.24
N GLU A 164 -25.50 -13.10 9.35
CA GLU A 164 -26.73 -12.44 8.88
C GLU A 164 -26.93 -12.58 7.37
N THR A 165 -25.84 -12.51 6.60
CA THR A 165 -25.88 -12.49 5.13
C THR A 165 -25.80 -13.87 4.50
N LYS A 166 -25.68 -14.95 5.28
CA LYS A 166 -25.57 -16.31 4.77
C LYS A 166 -26.86 -16.79 4.11
N ARG A 167 -26.76 -17.23 2.86
CA ARG A 167 -27.87 -17.81 2.08
C ARG A 167 -27.34 -18.92 1.18
N GLU A 168 -28.20 -19.89 0.87
CA GLU A 168 -27.84 -20.96 -0.05
C GLU A 168 -27.46 -20.42 -1.43
N GLY A 169 -26.34 -20.90 -1.97
CA GLY A 169 -25.79 -20.48 -3.26
C GLY A 169 -25.13 -19.11 -3.29
N ARG A 170 -25.12 -18.36 -2.18
CA ARG A 170 -24.49 -17.04 -2.07
C ARG A 170 -23.04 -17.18 -1.62
N ARG A 171 -22.10 -16.62 -2.39
CA ARG A 171 -20.70 -16.50 -1.95
C ARG A 171 -20.54 -15.31 -1.01
N GLN A 172 -19.67 -15.47 -0.02
CA GLN A 172 -19.28 -14.42 0.91
C GLN A 172 -17.80 -14.16 0.79
N LEU A 173 -17.41 -12.90 0.73
CA LEU A 173 -16.01 -12.44 0.76
C LEU A 173 -15.79 -11.64 2.04
N LEU A 174 -14.83 -12.04 2.87
CA LEU A 174 -14.28 -11.22 3.96
C LEU A 174 -12.98 -10.61 3.48
N ILE A 175 -12.87 -9.28 3.51
CA ILE A 175 -11.73 -8.54 2.97
C ILE A 175 -11.23 -7.47 3.93
N THR A 176 -9.89 -7.41 4.10
CA THR A 176 -9.20 -6.42 4.93
C THR A 176 -7.85 -6.04 4.35
N ASP A 177 -7.35 -4.82 4.64
CA ASP A 177 -5.93 -4.51 4.55
C ASP A 177 -5.17 -5.31 5.62
N GLY A 178 -3.94 -5.74 5.36
CA GLY A 178 -3.05 -6.36 6.35
C GLY A 178 -2.41 -5.31 7.25
N VAL A 179 -2.00 -4.20 6.65
CA VAL A 179 -1.49 -2.99 7.33
C VAL A 179 -2.25 -1.79 6.79
N PHE A 180 -2.88 -1.03 7.68
CA PHE A 180 -3.68 0.13 7.30
C PHE A 180 -2.80 1.37 7.06
N SER A 181 -2.95 1.94 5.88
CA SER A 181 -2.01 2.94 5.34
C SER A 181 -2.00 4.28 6.07
N MET A 182 -3.06 4.64 6.80
CA MET A 182 -3.18 5.93 7.48
C MET A 182 -2.85 5.86 8.97
N ASP A 183 -2.96 4.66 9.56
CA ASP A 183 -2.78 4.41 10.99
C ASP A 183 -1.51 3.60 11.28
N GLY A 184 -1.07 2.77 10.35
CA GLY A 184 0.13 1.94 10.50
C GLY A 184 -0.08 0.76 11.45
N ASP A 185 -1.31 0.42 11.78
CA ASP A 185 -1.67 -0.72 12.60
C ASP A 185 -1.90 -1.97 11.74
N ILE A 186 -1.89 -3.14 12.38
CA ILE A 186 -1.98 -4.45 11.74
C ILE A 186 -3.39 -5.02 11.96
N ALA A 187 -3.98 -5.63 10.93
CA ALA A 187 -5.26 -6.33 11.04
C ALA A 187 -5.18 -7.51 12.02
N PRO A 188 -6.25 -7.83 12.77
CA PRO A 188 -6.33 -9.03 13.59
C PRO A 188 -6.59 -10.26 12.70
N LEU A 189 -5.63 -10.54 11.79
CA LEU A 189 -5.78 -11.54 10.74
C LEU A 189 -6.10 -12.94 11.26
N PRO A 190 -5.52 -13.42 12.38
CA PRO A 190 -5.89 -14.72 12.95
C PRO A 190 -7.39 -14.84 13.24
N ASP A 191 -7.97 -13.85 13.89
CA ASP A 191 -9.40 -13.84 14.25
C ASP A 191 -10.28 -13.75 13.00
N LEU A 192 -9.90 -12.93 12.01
CA LEU A 192 -10.65 -12.78 10.75
C LEU A 192 -10.60 -14.07 9.90
N VAL A 193 -9.46 -14.76 9.89
CA VAL A 193 -9.33 -16.07 9.21
C VAL A 193 -10.24 -17.12 9.86
N GLU A 194 -10.26 -17.21 11.19
CA GLU A 194 -11.17 -18.12 11.91
C GLU A 194 -12.64 -17.82 11.60
N VAL A 195 -12.99 -16.53 11.53
CA VAL A 195 -14.33 -16.08 11.13
C VAL A 195 -14.65 -16.49 9.70
N ALA A 196 -13.74 -16.27 8.75
CA ALA A 196 -13.93 -16.66 7.35
C ALA A 196 -14.15 -18.18 7.20
N GLU A 197 -13.30 -19.00 7.83
CA GLU A 197 -13.39 -20.47 7.83
C GLU A 197 -14.71 -20.97 8.44
N LYS A 198 -15.13 -20.41 9.57
CA LYS A 198 -16.39 -20.74 10.24
C LYS A 198 -17.61 -20.60 9.32
N HIS A 199 -17.60 -19.59 8.46
CA HIS A 199 -18.71 -19.31 7.55
C HIS A 199 -18.52 -19.90 6.14
N GLY A 200 -17.32 -20.42 5.82
CA GLY A 200 -16.92 -20.82 4.47
C GLY A 200 -16.85 -19.64 3.52
N ALA A 201 -16.48 -18.47 4.03
CA ALA A 201 -16.27 -17.26 3.26
C ALA A 201 -14.87 -17.26 2.63
N ILE A 202 -14.73 -16.61 1.46
CA ILE A 202 -13.44 -16.35 0.84
C ILE A 202 -12.70 -15.32 1.70
N MET A 203 -11.47 -15.61 2.13
CA MET A 203 -10.61 -14.66 2.84
C MET A 203 -9.67 -13.95 1.88
N MET A 204 -9.80 -12.63 1.75
CA MET A 204 -8.93 -11.79 0.92
C MET A 204 -8.20 -10.75 1.76
N LEU A 205 -6.89 -10.66 1.57
CA LEU A 205 -5.99 -9.78 2.30
C LEU A 205 -5.25 -8.86 1.33
N ASP A 206 -5.36 -7.54 1.55
CA ASP A 206 -4.48 -6.57 0.87
C ASP A 206 -3.20 -6.35 1.69
N ASP A 207 -2.13 -6.92 1.23
CA ASP A 207 -0.81 -6.91 1.84
C ASP A 207 0.12 -5.83 1.25
N ALA A 208 -0.45 -4.80 0.64
CA ALA A 208 0.30 -3.76 -0.07
C ALA A 208 1.30 -3.00 0.82
N HIS A 209 1.02 -2.82 2.11
CA HIS A 209 1.91 -2.20 3.08
C HIS A 209 2.69 -3.21 3.95
N ALA A 210 2.40 -4.51 3.81
CA ALA A 210 3.03 -5.56 4.59
C ALA A 210 4.08 -6.35 3.79
N SER A 211 3.87 -6.54 2.47
CA SER A 211 4.86 -7.19 1.59
C SER A 211 6.16 -6.40 1.57
N GLY A 212 7.27 -7.05 1.92
CA GLY A 212 8.59 -6.45 2.12
C GLY A 212 8.77 -5.79 3.50
N VAL A 213 7.80 -5.89 4.43
CA VAL A 213 7.82 -5.21 5.74
C VAL A 213 7.59 -6.18 6.89
N LEU A 214 6.54 -7.01 6.82
CA LEU A 214 6.17 -7.97 7.86
C LEU A 214 6.57 -9.39 7.48
N GLY A 215 6.72 -10.24 8.51
CA GLY A 215 7.02 -11.66 8.33
C GLY A 215 8.49 -11.95 8.03
N ALA A 216 8.83 -13.22 7.95
CA ALA A 216 10.17 -13.66 7.63
C ALA A 216 10.56 -13.22 6.20
N GLY A 217 11.69 -12.53 6.06
CA GLY A 217 12.13 -11.99 4.77
C GLY A 217 11.14 -11.01 4.13
N GLY A 218 10.18 -10.48 4.90
CA GLY A 218 9.17 -9.55 4.39
C GLY A 218 8.01 -10.23 3.64
N ALA A 219 7.74 -11.49 3.86
CA ALA A 219 6.70 -12.24 3.12
C ALA A 219 5.26 -11.72 3.37
N GLY A 220 5.05 -10.86 4.36
CA GLY A 220 3.79 -10.18 4.60
C GLY A 220 3.03 -10.65 5.84
N THR A 221 1.77 -10.22 5.95
CA THR A 221 0.95 -10.45 7.15
C THR A 221 0.59 -11.92 7.36
N VAL A 222 0.39 -12.69 6.28
CA VAL A 222 0.10 -14.14 6.36
C VAL A 222 1.26 -14.88 7.01
N ASP A 223 2.50 -14.58 6.58
CA ASP A 223 3.71 -15.16 7.17
C ASP A 223 3.93 -14.68 8.61
N HIS A 224 3.70 -13.39 8.87
CA HIS A 224 3.83 -12.79 10.20
C HIS A 224 3.04 -13.54 11.27
N PHE A 225 1.84 -14.02 10.93
CA PHE A 225 0.96 -14.77 11.83
C PHE A 225 1.00 -16.29 11.62
N GLY A 226 1.84 -16.80 10.70
CA GLY A 226 1.93 -18.25 10.42
C GLY A 226 0.65 -18.86 9.83
N LEU A 227 -0.09 -18.11 9.01
CA LEU A 227 -1.40 -18.48 8.47
C LEU A 227 -1.32 -19.00 7.02
N HIS A 228 -0.20 -19.59 6.62
CA HIS A 228 -0.01 -20.14 5.28
C HIS A 228 -1.13 -21.12 4.90
N GLY A 229 -1.68 -20.97 3.70
CA GLY A 229 -2.76 -21.80 3.16
C GLY A 229 -4.15 -21.52 3.73
N ARG A 230 -4.29 -20.52 4.63
CA ARG A 230 -5.58 -20.15 5.24
C ARG A 230 -6.17 -18.83 4.70
N VAL A 231 -5.45 -18.12 3.83
CA VAL A 231 -5.91 -16.92 3.14
C VAL A 231 -5.99 -17.23 1.66
N ASP A 232 -7.19 -17.13 1.08
CA ASP A 232 -7.45 -17.54 -0.30
C ASP A 232 -6.86 -16.58 -1.33
N VAL A 233 -6.85 -15.28 -1.03
CA VAL A 233 -6.41 -14.23 -1.95
C VAL A 233 -5.48 -13.28 -1.23
N GLN A 234 -4.21 -13.25 -1.62
CA GLN A 234 -3.22 -12.30 -1.17
C GLN A 234 -2.95 -11.27 -2.26
N VAL A 235 -3.21 -10.01 -1.96
CA VAL A 235 -2.91 -8.88 -2.86
C VAL A 235 -1.60 -8.23 -2.46
N GLY A 236 -0.78 -7.86 -3.42
CA GLY A 236 0.41 -7.07 -3.16
C GLY A 236 0.58 -5.94 -4.17
N THR A 237 1.42 -4.97 -3.82
CA THR A 237 1.84 -3.92 -4.74
C THR A 237 3.35 -3.93 -4.91
N LEU A 238 3.79 -3.56 -6.12
CA LEU A 238 5.21 -3.44 -6.46
C LEU A 238 5.71 -2.00 -6.26
N SER A 239 4.80 -1.06 -5.97
CA SER A 239 5.10 0.37 -5.91
C SER A 239 5.55 0.86 -4.54
N LYS A 240 5.77 -0.03 -3.58
CA LYS A 240 6.17 0.31 -2.20
C LYS A 240 7.52 -0.32 -1.84
N ALA A 241 7.58 -1.39 -1.05
CA ALA A 241 8.83 -2.01 -0.64
C ALA A 241 9.68 -2.50 -1.84
N ILE A 242 9.03 -2.98 -2.91
CA ILE A 242 9.71 -3.39 -4.16
C ILE A 242 10.22 -2.17 -4.95
N GLY A 243 9.58 -1.00 -4.81
CA GLY A 243 10.06 0.27 -5.36
C GLY A 243 9.84 0.49 -6.86
N VAL A 244 8.95 -0.28 -7.52
CA VAL A 244 8.70 -0.21 -8.97
C VAL A 244 7.22 0.08 -9.24
N LEU A 245 6.72 -0.21 -10.42
CA LEU A 245 5.31 -0.13 -10.81
C LEU A 245 4.71 -1.52 -10.88
N GLY A 246 3.47 -1.69 -10.41
CA GLY A 246 2.73 -2.93 -10.57
C GLY A 246 2.00 -3.37 -9.32
N GLY A 247 1.34 -4.50 -9.43
CA GLY A 247 0.71 -5.23 -8.35
C GLY A 247 0.63 -6.72 -8.72
N PHE A 248 0.22 -7.53 -7.76
CA PHE A 248 0.03 -8.95 -7.99
C PHE A 248 -1.07 -9.53 -7.12
N ILE A 249 -1.58 -10.67 -7.53
CA ILE A 249 -2.41 -11.56 -6.72
C ILE A 249 -1.65 -12.86 -6.54
N ALA A 250 -1.62 -13.39 -5.32
CA ALA A 250 -1.12 -14.72 -5.04
C ALA A 250 -2.22 -15.54 -4.34
N GLY A 251 -2.30 -16.83 -4.67
CA GLY A 251 -3.31 -17.73 -4.13
C GLY A 251 -3.34 -19.09 -4.83
N PRO A 252 -4.44 -19.86 -4.71
CA PRO A 252 -4.58 -21.16 -5.35
C PRO A 252 -4.51 -21.08 -6.88
N HIS A 253 -3.95 -22.09 -7.53
CA HIS A 253 -3.78 -22.13 -8.98
C HIS A 253 -5.08 -21.86 -9.76
N HIS A 254 -6.22 -22.41 -9.32
CA HIS A 254 -7.51 -22.19 -9.99
C HIS A 254 -8.03 -20.74 -9.87
N LEU A 255 -7.66 -20.00 -8.81
CA LEU A 255 -7.92 -18.56 -8.73
C LEU A 255 -7.14 -17.81 -9.81
N ILE A 256 -5.85 -18.10 -9.92
CA ILE A 256 -4.96 -17.44 -10.89
C ILE A 256 -5.43 -17.72 -12.32
N GLU A 257 -5.74 -18.98 -12.64
CA GLU A 257 -6.30 -19.35 -13.94
C GLU A 257 -7.63 -18.62 -14.23
N TRP A 258 -8.51 -18.51 -13.22
CA TRP A 258 -9.75 -17.75 -13.35
C TRP A 258 -9.48 -16.27 -13.66
N LEU A 259 -8.55 -15.63 -12.93
CA LEU A 259 -8.20 -14.23 -13.16
C LEU A 259 -7.58 -13.97 -14.53
N GLN A 260 -6.79 -14.90 -15.05
CA GLN A 260 -6.25 -14.85 -16.41
C GLN A 260 -7.36 -14.83 -17.48
N ASN A 261 -8.51 -15.40 -17.18
CA ASN A 261 -9.65 -15.51 -18.08
C ASN A 261 -10.76 -14.48 -17.82
N ARG A 262 -10.83 -13.87 -16.64
CA ARG A 262 -11.93 -12.98 -16.20
C ARG A 262 -11.49 -11.65 -15.61
N GLY A 263 -10.24 -11.52 -15.22
CA GLY A 263 -9.68 -10.28 -14.67
C GLY A 263 -9.55 -9.19 -15.74
N ARG A 264 -10.53 -8.30 -15.84
CA ARG A 264 -10.58 -7.27 -16.89
C ARG A 264 -9.32 -6.42 -17.02
N PRO A 265 -8.69 -5.93 -15.91
CA PRO A 265 -7.44 -5.19 -16.02
C PRO A 265 -6.30 -6.01 -16.62
N TYR A 266 -6.24 -7.32 -16.34
CA TYR A 266 -5.27 -8.23 -16.95
C TYR A 266 -5.56 -8.45 -18.44
N LEU A 267 -6.83 -8.68 -18.80
CA LEU A 267 -7.23 -9.00 -20.19
C LEU A 267 -7.10 -7.81 -21.14
N PHE A 268 -7.30 -6.58 -20.64
CA PHE A 268 -7.47 -5.40 -21.49
C PHE A 268 -6.44 -4.29 -21.25
N SER A 269 -5.37 -4.57 -20.50
CA SER A 269 -4.24 -3.66 -20.37
C SER A 269 -2.97 -4.29 -20.91
N THR A 270 -2.14 -3.48 -21.58
CA THR A 270 -0.81 -3.91 -22.04
C THR A 270 0.01 -4.48 -20.87
N SER A 271 0.76 -5.54 -21.13
CA SER A 271 1.63 -6.17 -20.14
C SER A 271 2.72 -5.21 -19.64
N ALA A 272 3.23 -5.47 -18.45
CA ALA A 272 4.31 -4.68 -17.87
C ALA A 272 5.55 -4.67 -18.77
N PRO A 273 6.25 -3.52 -18.92
CA PRO A 273 7.48 -3.43 -19.69
C PRO A 273 8.59 -4.33 -19.12
N PRO A 274 9.49 -4.86 -19.97
CA PRO A 274 10.62 -5.70 -19.55
C PRO A 274 11.46 -5.07 -18.43
N ALA A 275 11.73 -3.76 -18.50
CA ALA A 275 12.49 -3.04 -17.50
C ALA A 275 11.85 -3.11 -16.10
N VAL A 276 10.52 -2.98 -16.02
CA VAL A 276 9.76 -3.09 -14.77
C VAL A 276 9.83 -4.51 -14.23
N VAL A 277 9.62 -5.50 -15.07
CA VAL A 277 9.63 -6.92 -14.65
C VAL A 277 11.02 -7.33 -14.16
N ALA A 278 12.10 -6.95 -14.88
CA ALA A 278 13.47 -7.25 -14.49
C ALA A 278 13.84 -6.60 -13.14
N ALA A 279 13.43 -5.34 -12.92
CA ALA A 279 13.63 -4.67 -11.65
C ALA A 279 12.89 -5.39 -10.50
N CYS A 280 11.66 -5.86 -10.73
CA CYS A 280 10.92 -6.61 -9.71
C CYS A 280 11.56 -7.97 -9.38
N ILE A 281 12.07 -8.69 -10.39
CA ILE A 281 12.82 -9.94 -10.19
C ILE A 281 14.06 -9.66 -9.33
N GLU A 282 14.83 -8.64 -9.67
CA GLU A 282 16.03 -8.24 -8.95
C GLU A 282 15.71 -7.78 -7.52
N ALA A 283 14.58 -7.09 -7.31
CA ALA A 283 14.15 -6.68 -5.97
C ALA A 283 13.95 -7.88 -5.05
N LEU A 284 13.32 -8.96 -5.53
CA LEU A 284 13.16 -10.18 -4.74
C LEU A 284 14.49 -10.86 -4.43
N ASP A 285 15.46 -10.81 -5.36
CA ASP A 285 16.81 -11.30 -5.10
C ASP A 285 17.52 -10.44 -4.05
N ILE A 286 17.40 -9.11 -4.12
CA ILE A 286 17.99 -8.19 -3.11
C ILE A 286 17.35 -8.43 -1.73
N ILE A 287 16.04 -8.61 -1.62
CA ILE A 287 15.37 -8.89 -0.34
C ILE A 287 15.92 -10.17 0.29
N ARG A 288 16.19 -11.20 -0.50
CA ARG A 288 16.81 -12.46 -0.04
C ARG A 288 18.26 -12.27 0.35
N ASP A 289 19.05 -11.57 -0.48
CA ASP A 289 20.51 -11.46 -0.38
C ASP A 289 20.95 -10.43 0.65
N GLU A 290 20.12 -9.40 0.94
CA GLU A 290 20.40 -8.28 1.84
C GLU A 290 19.36 -8.19 2.98
N PRO A 291 19.22 -9.22 3.83
CA PRO A 291 18.21 -9.26 4.93
C PRO A 291 18.39 -8.13 5.95
N ASP A 292 19.59 -7.56 6.06
CA ASP A 292 19.89 -6.42 6.91
C ASP A 292 19.09 -5.14 6.55
N ARG A 293 18.55 -5.05 5.33
CA ARG A 293 17.64 -3.95 4.96
C ARG A 293 16.36 -3.98 5.77
N LEU A 294 15.75 -5.15 5.94
CA LEU A 294 14.56 -5.30 6.75
C LEU A 294 14.87 -5.03 8.24
N GLU A 295 16.02 -5.49 8.72
CA GLU A 295 16.47 -5.22 10.09
C GLU A 295 16.68 -3.71 10.33
N ARG A 296 17.33 -3.00 9.40
CA ARG A 296 17.49 -1.54 9.45
C ARG A 296 16.15 -0.82 9.43
N LEU A 297 15.23 -1.22 8.54
CA LEU A 297 13.88 -0.65 8.50
C LEU A 297 13.23 -0.68 9.88
N TRP A 298 13.25 -1.84 10.53
CA TRP A 298 12.65 -2.01 11.85
C TRP A 298 13.43 -1.32 12.98
N SER A 299 14.75 -1.27 12.92
CA SER A 299 15.58 -0.51 13.86
C SER A 299 15.26 0.99 13.77
N ASN A 300 15.27 1.53 12.55
CA ASN A 300 14.91 2.92 12.27
C ASN A 300 13.49 3.26 12.74
N THR A 301 12.54 2.36 12.49
CA THR A 301 11.14 2.50 12.92
C THR A 301 11.02 2.62 14.43
N ARG A 302 11.66 1.72 15.18
CA ARG A 302 11.63 1.74 16.64
C ARG A 302 12.25 3.01 17.21
N SER A 303 13.42 3.39 16.69
CA SER A 303 14.14 4.59 17.13
C SER A 303 13.33 5.87 16.89
N PHE A 304 12.83 6.06 15.66
CA PHE A 304 12.06 7.25 15.31
C PHE A 304 10.74 7.35 16.07
N LYS A 305 10.01 6.23 16.20
CA LYS A 305 8.75 6.18 16.95
C LYS A 305 8.97 6.48 18.43
N ALA A 306 10.01 5.91 19.05
CA ALA A 306 10.38 6.22 20.43
C ALA A 306 10.69 7.72 20.60
N GLY A 307 11.48 8.30 19.67
CA GLY A 307 11.77 9.74 19.69
C GLY A 307 10.53 10.62 19.59
N LEU A 308 9.54 10.28 18.74
CA LEU A 308 8.27 11.01 18.68
C LEU A 308 7.48 10.91 19.99
N HIS A 309 7.46 9.73 20.64
CA HIS A 309 6.81 9.55 21.94
C HIS A 309 7.52 10.35 23.04
N ASP A 310 8.86 10.35 23.07
CA ASP A 310 9.65 11.12 24.05
C ASP A 310 9.43 12.63 23.92
N LEU A 311 9.16 13.12 22.71
CA LEU A 311 8.76 14.50 22.44
C LEU A 311 7.33 14.82 22.89
N GLY A 312 6.49 13.79 23.09
CA GLY A 312 5.09 13.94 23.52
C GLY A 312 4.07 13.93 22.39
N PHE A 313 4.43 13.49 21.19
CA PHE A 313 3.49 13.31 20.08
C PHE A 313 2.62 12.07 20.23
N ASP A 314 1.34 12.18 19.86
CA ASP A 314 0.42 11.06 19.73
C ASP A 314 0.64 10.38 18.37
N THR A 315 1.06 9.12 18.40
CA THR A 315 1.29 8.28 17.19
C THR A 315 0.20 7.22 16.99
N GLY A 316 -0.90 7.31 17.72
CA GLY A 316 -1.99 6.34 17.66
C GLY A 316 -1.56 4.91 18.00
N ALA A 317 -2.22 3.94 17.36
CA ALA A 317 -1.96 2.51 17.56
C ALA A 317 -0.96 1.94 16.53
N SER A 318 -0.07 2.75 15.97
CA SER A 318 0.86 2.32 14.93
C SER A 318 1.83 1.24 15.42
N GLU A 319 1.90 0.15 14.67
CA GLU A 319 2.75 -1.02 14.92
C GLU A 319 3.85 -1.21 13.86
N THR A 320 3.82 -0.42 12.77
CA THR A 320 4.65 -0.60 11.56
C THR A 320 5.53 0.63 11.26
N PRO A 321 6.33 0.63 10.18
CA PRO A 321 7.08 1.80 9.73
C PRO A 321 6.24 3.03 9.36
N ILE A 322 4.94 2.87 9.20
CA ILE A 322 4.01 3.99 9.06
C ILE A 322 3.74 4.54 10.46
N THR A 323 4.13 5.77 10.74
CA THR A 323 3.91 6.39 12.05
C THR A 323 3.18 7.72 11.84
N PRO A 324 1.86 7.78 12.10
CA PRO A 324 1.14 9.03 12.10
C PRO A 324 1.56 9.89 13.30
N VAL A 325 1.50 11.21 13.14
CA VAL A 325 1.52 12.18 14.24
C VAL A 325 0.17 12.87 14.24
N ILE A 326 -0.69 12.48 15.17
CA ILE A 326 -2.08 12.89 15.22
C ILE A 326 -2.16 14.30 15.82
N THR A 327 -2.73 15.24 15.08
CA THR A 327 -2.94 16.62 15.52
C THR A 327 -4.42 16.92 15.77
N GLY A 328 -5.33 16.13 15.18
CA GLY A 328 -6.77 16.27 15.28
C GLY A 328 -7.37 17.44 14.49
N ASP A 329 -6.62 18.52 14.31
CA ASP A 329 -7.05 19.75 13.64
C ASP A 329 -6.48 19.83 12.21
N GLU A 330 -7.33 20.09 11.23
CA GLU A 330 -6.96 20.07 9.81
C GLU A 330 -6.03 21.24 9.44
N GLU A 331 -6.31 22.46 9.94
CA GLU A 331 -5.51 23.65 9.65
C GLU A 331 -4.12 23.53 10.30
N LYS A 332 -4.07 23.07 11.55
CA LYS A 332 -2.81 22.83 12.26
C LYS A 332 -1.99 21.74 11.55
N THR A 333 -2.64 20.67 11.10
CA THR A 333 -1.96 19.59 10.33
C THR A 333 -1.31 20.12 9.06
N GLN A 334 -2.05 20.92 8.29
CA GLN A 334 -1.55 21.51 7.06
C GLN A 334 -0.41 22.51 7.33
N ALA A 335 -0.55 23.33 8.37
CA ALA A 335 0.50 24.24 8.82
C ALA A 335 1.75 23.47 9.25
N PHE A 336 1.57 22.40 10.01
CA PHE A 336 2.66 21.54 10.50
C PHE A 336 3.41 20.89 9.33
N ALA A 337 2.72 20.23 8.40
CA ALA A 337 3.35 19.63 7.21
C ALA A 337 4.10 20.67 6.36
N ARG A 338 3.54 21.88 6.20
CA ARG A 338 4.19 22.97 5.45
C ARG A 338 5.47 23.43 6.16
N ARG A 339 5.40 23.68 7.48
CA ARG A 339 6.55 24.13 8.25
C ARG A 339 7.66 23.07 8.32
N LEU A 340 7.29 21.79 8.51
CA LEU A 340 8.24 20.68 8.45
C LEU A 340 8.98 20.67 7.10
N PHE A 341 8.27 20.86 5.99
CA PHE A 341 8.89 20.91 4.66
C PHE A 341 9.83 22.11 4.51
N GLU A 342 9.45 23.29 5.01
CA GLU A 342 10.30 24.49 5.01
C GLU A 342 11.58 24.30 5.84
N GLU A 343 11.53 23.48 6.88
CA GLU A 343 12.64 23.15 7.78
C GLU A 343 13.40 21.89 7.34
N GLY A 344 13.13 21.34 6.14
CA GLY A 344 13.91 20.25 5.56
C GLY A 344 13.36 18.83 5.84
N VAL A 345 12.11 18.68 6.30
CA VAL A 345 11.47 17.38 6.50
C VAL A 345 10.19 17.28 5.70
N PHE A 346 10.12 16.32 4.77
CA PHE A 346 8.93 16.10 3.97
C PHE A 346 8.04 14.99 4.53
N THR A 347 6.84 15.36 4.94
CA THR A 347 5.76 14.45 5.34
C THR A 347 4.41 15.04 4.90
N PRO A 348 3.47 14.23 4.35
CA PRO A 348 2.19 14.73 3.90
C PRO A 348 1.24 14.99 5.06
N ALA A 349 0.43 16.06 4.95
CA ALA A 349 -0.77 16.21 5.75
C ALA A 349 -1.86 15.26 5.24
N ILE A 350 -2.46 14.52 6.14
CA ILE A 350 -3.59 13.65 5.88
C ILE A 350 -4.79 14.22 6.64
N VAL A 351 -5.77 14.71 5.91
CA VAL A 351 -6.96 15.39 6.42
C VAL A 351 -8.24 14.78 5.82
N PHE A 352 -9.39 15.23 6.25
CA PHE A 352 -10.66 14.85 5.61
C PHE A 352 -10.60 15.15 4.08
N PRO A 353 -11.13 14.31 3.18
CA PRO A 353 -11.91 13.10 3.44
C PRO A 353 -11.10 11.79 3.60
N THR A 354 -9.76 11.86 3.54
CA THR A 354 -8.90 10.66 3.64
C THR A 354 -9.00 10.00 5.02
N VAL A 355 -9.15 10.82 6.06
CA VAL A 355 -9.43 10.39 7.43
C VAL A 355 -10.67 11.11 7.94
N ALA A 356 -11.30 10.63 9.02
CA ALA A 356 -12.46 11.27 9.62
C ALA A 356 -12.11 12.66 10.15
N LYS A 357 -13.10 13.56 10.22
CA LYS A 357 -12.95 14.88 10.89
C LYS A 357 -12.50 14.70 12.33
N GLY A 358 -11.57 15.53 12.76
CA GLY A 358 -10.95 15.43 14.08
C GLY A 358 -9.84 14.36 14.18
N GLN A 359 -9.50 13.69 13.06
CA GLN A 359 -8.46 12.68 12.98
C GLN A 359 -7.31 13.08 12.03
N ALA A 360 -7.15 14.38 11.81
CA ALA A 360 -6.08 14.92 10.97
C ALA A 360 -4.69 14.61 11.54
N ARG A 361 -3.74 14.30 10.67
CA ARG A 361 -2.38 13.88 11.03
C ARG A 361 -1.36 14.22 9.96
N VAL A 362 -0.10 14.36 10.32
CA VAL A 362 0.98 14.15 9.36
C VAL A 362 1.36 12.67 9.40
N ARG A 363 1.59 12.06 8.23
CA ARG A 363 1.93 10.63 8.14
C ARG A 363 3.40 10.47 7.80
N THR A 364 4.19 9.94 8.73
CA THR A 364 5.59 9.64 8.49
C THR A 364 5.79 8.18 8.09
N ILE A 365 6.73 7.94 7.20
CA ILE A 365 7.21 6.62 6.82
C ILE A 365 8.73 6.62 6.90
N VAL A 366 9.25 5.78 7.77
CA VAL A 366 10.68 5.52 7.87
C VAL A 366 11.05 4.44 6.87
N THR A 367 12.25 4.52 6.29
CA THR A 367 12.78 3.54 5.33
C THR A 367 14.12 2.98 5.80
N ALA A 368 14.57 1.91 5.17
CA ALA A 368 15.90 1.34 5.42
C ALA A 368 17.06 2.26 4.98
N GLU A 369 16.79 3.30 4.18
CA GLU A 369 17.79 4.24 3.69
C GLU A 369 18.06 5.42 4.65
N HIS A 370 17.17 5.68 5.60
CA HIS A 370 17.42 6.73 6.58
C HIS A 370 18.60 6.36 7.49
N GLY A 371 19.57 7.28 7.60
CA GLY A 371 20.62 7.18 8.59
C GLY A 371 20.16 7.63 9.98
N GLU A 372 20.90 7.28 11.03
CA GLU A 372 20.61 7.73 12.40
C GLU A 372 20.61 9.26 12.51
N GLU A 373 21.52 9.93 11.79
CA GLU A 373 21.60 11.40 11.75
C GLU A 373 20.36 12.01 11.08
N ASP A 374 19.83 11.39 10.01
CA ASP A 374 18.60 11.85 9.35
C ASP A 374 17.42 11.81 10.31
N LEU A 375 17.27 10.69 11.03
CA LEU A 375 16.15 10.51 11.96
C LEU A 375 16.24 11.45 13.15
N LYS A 376 17.47 11.69 13.65
CA LYS A 376 17.71 12.66 14.74
C LYS A 376 17.38 14.09 14.28
N GLU A 377 17.90 14.49 13.11
CA GLU A 377 17.61 15.80 12.53
C GLU A 377 16.10 15.99 12.32
N ALA A 378 15.41 14.95 11.81
CA ALA A 378 13.96 14.99 11.66
C ALA A 378 13.25 15.19 13.00
N LEU A 379 13.63 14.48 14.06
CA LEU A 379 13.07 14.64 15.41
C LEU A 379 13.32 16.04 15.97
N ASP A 380 14.51 16.60 15.79
CA ASP A 380 14.82 17.97 16.20
C ASP A 380 13.94 19.01 15.49
N VAL A 381 13.63 18.77 14.21
CA VAL A 381 12.69 19.61 13.43
C VAL A 381 11.27 19.43 13.94
N PHE A 382 10.82 18.18 14.21
CA PHE A 382 9.50 17.91 14.77
C PHE A 382 9.30 18.60 16.13
N ASP A 383 10.29 18.55 17.04
CA ASP A 383 10.23 19.25 18.33
C ASP A 383 10.06 20.76 18.14
N ARG A 384 10.96 21.36 17.36
CA ARG A 384 10.97 22.81 17.14
C ARG A 384 9.64 23.31 16.53
N VAL A 385 9.20 22.69 15.45
CA VAL A 385 7.97 23.09 14.76
C VAL A 385 6.72 22.72 15.58
N GLY A 386 6.75 21.59 16.29
CA GLY A 386 5.67 21.18 17.18
C GLY A 386 5.43 22.21 18.31
N ARG A 387 6.50 22.73 18.93
CA ARG A 387 6.39 23.82 19.91
C ARG A 387 5.97 25.15 19.30
N GLU A 388 6.51 25.50 18.12
CA GLU A 388 6.13 26.73 17.39
C GLU A 388 4.61 26.78 17.15
N LEU A 389 4.00 25.66 16.82
CA LEU A 389 2.57 25.57 16.51
C LEU A 389 1.68 25.17 17.69
N GLY A 390 2.26 25.02 18.88
CA GLY A 390 1.52 24.63 20.10
C GLY A 390 0.91 23.22 20.02
N LEU A 391 1.60 22.31 19.35
CA LEU A 391 1.28 20.87 19.31
C LEU A 391 1.97 20.12 20.46
N LEU A 392 3.05 20.69 20.97
CA LEU A 392 3.80 20.24 22.14
C LEU A 392 3.75 21.30 23.23
N GLY A 393 3.75 20.84 24.51
CA GLY A 393 3.77 21.70 25.70
C GLY A 393 5.10 22.42 25.95
#